data_962b8c15914c66696349c65f598a4b32
#
_entry.id   962b8c15914c66696349c65f598a4b32
#
_cell.length_a   1.000
_cell.length_b   1.000
_cell.length_c   1.000
_cell.angle_alpha   90.00
_cell.angle_beta   90.00
_cell.angle_gamma   90.00
#
_symmetry.space_group_name_H-M   'P 1'
#
loop_
_entity.id
_entity.type
_entity.pdbx_description
1 polymer ?
#
loop_
_entity_poly.entity_id
_entity_poly.type
_entity_poly.pdbx_seq_one_letter_code
_entity_poly.pdbx_strand_id
1 'polypeptide(L)'
;MIKKVLYFSLILFIFTGCAQKSNEQIFIEKGEKYDVNHRTLSAICKVESNHNANVVNVNKSIFDIQKGPHYFNSAFNANLYMDYILDPLLLNYDIGICQINKQHLKRLHFDNEELLDRELNIDTAAKIYKYNLGKCHNEIICALSMYNTGYKNSTIGKKYAKKVLRVRDRLDY
;
A
#
# COMPACT_ATOMS: atom_id res chain seq x y z
N MET A 1 -16.15 6.54 69.60
CA MET A 1 -15.57 5.55 68.65
C MET A 1 -16.16 5.80 67.28
N ILE A 2 -15.44 6.46 66.37
CA ILE A 2 -15.90 6.80 65.03
C ILE A 2 -15.28 5.76 64.07
N LYS A 3 -16.08 4.90 63.45
CA LYS A 3 -15.64 3.96 62.45
C LYS A 3 -15.40 4.72 61.14
N LYS A 4 -14.13 4.82 60.71
CA LYS A 4 -13.78 5.28 59.37
C LYS A 4 -14.08 4.14 58.38
N VAL A 5 -15.06 4.35 57.48
CA VAL A 5 -15.31 3.49 56.33
C VAL A 5 -14.38 3.96 55.21
N LEU A 6 -13.39 3.14 54.86
CA LEU A 6 -12.56 3.35 53.67
C LEU A 6 -13.34 2.89 52.43
N TYR A 7 -13.73 3.82 51.58
CA TYR A 7 -14.21 3.50 50.23
C TYR A 7 -13.01 3.26 49.31
N PHE A 8 -12.80 1.98 48.96
CA PHE A 8 -11.85 1.60 47.90
C PHE A 8 -12.61 1.76 46.58
N SER A 9 -12.37 2.85 45.85
CA SER A 9 -12.88 3.02 44.50
C SER A 9 -12.00 2.22 43.55
N LEU A 10 -12.49 1.10 43.07
CA LEU A 10 -11.86 0.27 42.03
C LEU A 10 -12.02 1.02 40.69
N ILE A 11 -10.97 1.72 40.25
CA ILE A 11 -10.95 2.32 38.90
C ILE A 11 -10.64 1.19 37.93
N LEU A 12 -11.70 0.74 37.24
CA LEU A 12 -11.59 -0.23 36.14
C LEU A 12 -11.03 0.50 34.91
N PHE A 13 -9.72 0.38 34.67
CA PHE A 13 -9.11 0.80 33.41
C PHE A 13 -9.56 -0.14 32.32
N ILE A 14 -10.58 0.25 31.56
CA ILE A 14 -10.94 -0.43 30.31
C ILE A 14 -9.88 -0.04 29.28
N PHE A 15 -8.86 -0.89 29.12
CA PHE A 15 -7.97 -0.84 27.96
C PHE A 15 -8.79 -1.24 26.72
N THR A 16 -9.40 -0.29 26.06
CA THR A 16 -9.87 -0.47 24.68
C THR A 16 -8.62 -0.55 23.79
N GLY A 17 -8.03 -1.72 23.70
CA GLY A 17 -7.00 -1.99 22.72
C GLY A 17 -7.60 -1.72 21.34
N CYS A 18 -7.07 -0.68 20.66
CA CYS A 18 -7.45 -0.42 19.27
C CYS A 18 -6.95 -1.62 18.43
N ALA A 19 -7.84 -2.56 18.14
CA ALA A 19 -7.48 -3.72 17.32
C ALA A 19 -7.02 -3.20 15.94
N GLN A 20 -5.82 -3.60 15.53
CA GLN A 20 -5.30 -3.22 14.22
C GLN A 20 -6.21 -3.78 13.13
N LYS A 21 -6.69 -2.93 12.21
CA LYS A 21 -7.55 -3.33 11.10
C LYS A 21 -6.89 -4.43 10.26
N SER A 22 -7.67 -5.40 9.80
CA SER A 22 -7.22 -6.35 8.79
C SER A 22 -6.99 -5.67 7.44
N ASN A 23 -6.24 -6.31 6.54
CA ASN A 23 -6.11 -5.81 5.17
C ASN A 23 -7.47 -5.68 4.48
N GLU A 24 -8.33 -6.67 4.66
CA GLU A 24 -9.68 -6.69 4.08
C GLU A 24 -10.50 -5.48 4.51
N GLN A 25 -10.54 -5.17 5.81
CA GLN A 25 -11.24 -4.00 6.34
C GLN A 25 -10.71 -2.70 5.73
N ILE A 26 -9.37 -2.58 5.56
CA ILE A 26 -8.77 -1.41 4.94
C ILE A 26 -9.16 -1.32 3.46
N PHE A 27 -9.13 -2.43 2.71
CA PHE A 27 -9.53 -2.41 1.29
C PHE A 27 -10.99 -2.00 1.11
N ILE A 28 -11.91 -2.50 1.95
CA ILE A 28 -13.32 -2.13 1.91
C ILE A 28 -13.47 -0.62 2.20
N GLU A 29 -12.89 -0.13 3.29
CA GLU A 29 -12.96 1.28 3.70
C GLU A 29 -12.40 2.22 2.61
N LYS A 30 -11.24 1.90 2.04
CA LYS A 30 -10.64 2.74 0.98
C LYS A 30 -11.38 2.59 -0.35
N GLY A 31 -11.95 1.43 -0.62
CA GLY A 31 -12.84 1.21 -1.76
C GLY A 31 -14.07 2.12 -1.72
N GLU A 32 -14.74 2.18 -0.58
CA GLU A 32 -15.87 3.07 -0.33
C GLU A 32 -15.48 4.55 -0.40
N LYS A 33 -14.41 4.93 0.31
CA LYS A 33 -13.90 6.31 0.35
C LYS A 33 -13.64 6.90 -1.05
N TYR A 34 -13.09 6.12 -1.96
CA TYR A 34 -12.70 6.56 -3.30
C TYR A 34 -13.66 6.11 -4.40
N ASP A 35 -14.76 5.45 -4.06
CA ASP A 35 -15.69 4.87 -5.03
C ASP A 35 -14.95 4.02 -6.07
N VAL A 36 -14.19 3.03 -5.58
CA VAL A 36 -13.49 2.01 -6.38
C VAL A 36 -13.80 0.63 -5.84
N ASN A 37 -13.81 -0.37 -6.72
CA ASN A 37 -14.06 -1.74 -6.31
C ASN A 37 -12.92 -2.25 -5.40
N HIS A 38 -13.24 -2.55 -4.12
CA HIS A 38 -12.27 -2.97 -3.11
C HIS A 38 -11.56 -4.29 -3.46
N ARG A 39 -12.26 -5.23 -4.14
CA ARG A 39 -11.62 -6.48 -4.62
C ARG A 39 -10.58 -6.20 -5.71
N THR A 40 -10.84 -5.23 -6.58
CA THR A 40 -9.85 -4.79 -7.58
C THR A 40 -8.66 -4.13 -6.90
N LEU A 41 -8.89 -3.27 -5.90
CA LEU A 41 -7.83 -2.64 -5.12
C LEU A 41 -6.97 -3.68 -4.38
N SER A 42 -7.60 -4.65 -3.72
CA SER A 42 -6.91 -5.77 -3.09
C SER A 42 -6.10 -6.61 -4.10
N ALA A 43 -6.68 -6.89 -5.27
CA ALA A 43 -6.00 -7.65 -6.32
C ALA A 43 -4.78 -6.90 -6.88
N ILE A 44 -4.81 -5.58 -7.00
CA ILE A 44 -3.63 -4.76 -7.32
C ILE A 44 -2.53 -5.07 -6.31
N CYS A 45 -2.75 -4.84 -5.02
CA CYS A 45 -1.73 -5.01 -3.99
C CYS A 45 -1.29 -6.49 -3.83
N LYS A 46 -2.19 -7.44 -4.11
CA LYS A 46 -1.84 -8.88 -4.18
C LYS A 46 -0.89 -9.19 -5.32
N VAL A 47 -1.08 -8.58 -6.48
CA VAL A 47 -0.21 -8.77 -7.67
C VAL A 47 1.14 -8.09 -7.46
N GLU A 48 1.16 -6.93 -6.80
CA GLU A 48 2.35 -6.12 -6.58
C GLU A 48 3.30 -6.73 -5.55
N SER A 49 2.80 -7.14 -4.39
CA SER A 49 3.64 -7.55 -3.27
C SER A 49 3.20 -8.84 -2.57
N ASN A 50 2.13 -9.48 -3.04
CA ASN A 50 1.44 -10.54 -2.29
C ASN A 50 0.95 -10.05 -0.90
N HIS A 51 0.53 -8.79 -0.82
CA HIS A 51 0.12 -8.10 0.41
C HIS A 51 1.25 -7.94 1.46
N ASN A 52 2.51 -7.96 1.04
CA ASN A 52 3.63 -7.65 1.93
C ASN A 52 3.83 -6.14 2.01
N ALA A 53 3.80 -5.58 3.24
CA ALA A 53 3.97 -4.15 3.45
C ALA A 53 5.46 -3.72 3.44
N ASN A 54 6.36 -4.63 3.84
CA ASN A 54 7.79 -4.34 3.99
C ASN A 54 8.59 -4.80 2.76
N VAL A 55 8.21 -4.31 1.58
CA VAL A 55 8.89 -4.62 0.33
C VAL A 55 9.19 -3.36 -0.45
N VAL A 56 10.40 -3.29 -0.98
CA VAL A 56 10.87 -2.23 -1.88
C VAL A 56 11.32 -2.86 -3.18
N ASN A 57 10.75 -2.46 -4.30
CA ASN A 57 11.11 -3.00 -5.60
C ASN A 57 12.00 -2.01 -6.36
N VAL A 58 13.24 -2.39 -6.59
CA VAL A 58 14.23 -1.57 -7.31
C VAL A 58 14.01 -1.70 -8.82
N ASN A 59 13.83 -0.57 -9.50
CA ASN A 59 13.43 -0.56 -10.91
C ASN A 59 14.61 -0.74 -11.90
N LYS A 60 15.85 -0.54 -11.43
CA LYS A 60 17.05 -0.68 -12.25
C LYS A 60 18.22 -1.19 -11.41
N SER A 61 18.93 -2.19 -11.92
CA SER A 61 20.18 -2.66 -11.31
C SER A 61 21.30 -1.63 -11.44
N ILE A 62 22.07 -1.44 -10.37
CA ILE A 62 23.29 -0.64 -10.36
C ILE A 62 24.25 -1.23 -9.31
N PHE A 63 25.53 -1.36 -9.66
CA PHE A 63 26.52 -2.04 -8.81
C PHE A 63 26.01 -3.41 -8.33
N ASP A 64 26.10 -3.69 -7.02
CA ASP A 64 25.62 -4.92 -6.41
C ASP A 64 24.11 -4.91 -6.08
N ILE A 65 23.41 -3.80 -6.35
CA ILE A 65 21.97 -3.67 -6.13
C ILE A 65 21.24 -4.26 -7.33
N GLN A 66 20.57 -5.39 -7.10
CA GLN A 66 19.79 -6.06 -8.14
C GLN A 66 18.42 -5.41 -8.33
N LYS A 67 17.98 -5.34 -9.59
CA LYS A 67 16.60 -5.03 -9.93
C LYS A 67 15.67 -6.10 -9.39
N GLY A 68 14.54 -5.67 -8.83
CA GLY A 68 13.50 -6.57 -8.32
C GLY A 68 13.10 -6.26 -6.89
N PRO A 69 12.25 -7.11 -6.31
CA PRO A 69 11.73 -6.92 -4.95
C PRO A 69 12.77 -7.32 -3.91
N HIS A 70 12.97 -6.43 -2.93
CA HIS A 70 13.75 -6.65 -1.71
C HIS A 70 12.79 -6.69 -0.53
N TYR A 71 12.79 -7.79 0.23
CA TYR A 71 11.87 -8.04 1.34
C TYR A 71 12.58 -7.80 2.67
N PHE A 72 11.88 -7.15 3.60
CA PHE A 72 12.42 -6.77 4.90
C PHE A 72 11.56 -7.31 6.05
N ASN A 73 12.19 -7.59 7.18
CA ASN A 73 11.50 -8.07 8.38
C ASN A 73 10.72 -6.97 9.12
N SER A 74 10.99 -5.69 8.81
CA SER A 74 10.32 -4.53 9.40
C SER A 74 10.31 -3.34 8.46
N ALA A 75 9.38 -2.39 8.69
CA ALA A 75 9.35 -1.11 8.02
C ALA A 75 10.63 -0.31 8.28
N PHE A 76 11.17 -0.36 9.50
CA PHE A 76 12.42 0.31 9.85
C PHE A 76 13.59 -0.13 8.95
N ASN A 77 13.79 -1.44 8.75
CA ASN A 77 14.87 -1.94 7.88
C ASN A 77 14.65 -1.58 6.41
N ALA A 78 13.39 -1.58 5.93
CA ALA A 78 13.05 -1.14 4.59
C ALA A 78 13.36 0.37 4.41
N ASN A 79 13.04 1.19 5.41
CA ASN A 79 13.33 2.62 5.38
C ASN A 79 14.83 2.88 5.36
N LEU A 80 15.60 2.24 6.22
CA LEU A 80 17.07 2.36 6.22
C LEU A 80 17.67 2.01 4.84
N TYR A 81 17.16 0.97 4.19
CA TYR A 81 17.62 0.59 2.86
C TYR A 81 17.32 1.68 1.82
N MET A 82 16.14 2.29 1.86
CA MET A 82 15.79 3.38 0.96
C MET A 82 16.65 4.62 1.20
N ASP A 83 16.73 5.08 2.46
CA ASP A 83 17.39 6.34 2.82
C ASP A 83 18.91 6.29 2.66
N TYR A 84 19.55 5.19 3.03
CA TYR A 84 21.01 5.09 3.05
C TYR A 84 21.62 4.39 1.84
N ILE A 85 20.84 3.65 1.07
CA ILE A 85 21.33 2.90 -0.09
C ILE A 85 20.73 3.43 -1.39
N LEU A 86 19.40 3.52 -1.49
CA LEU A 86 18.74 3.82 -2.78
C LEU A 86 18.70 5.32 -3.09
N ASP A 87 18.42 6.16 -2.11
CA ASP A 87 18.29 7.61 -2.31
C ASP A 87 19.61 8.30 -2.63
N PRO A 88 20.74 7.98 -1.97
CA PRO A 88 22.04 8.53 -2.35
C PRO A 88 22.45 8.18 -3.79
N LEU A 89 21.99 7.05 -4.31
CA LEU A 89 22.24 6.60 -5.69
C LEU A 89 21.17 7.11 -6.68
N LEU A 90 20.22 7.92 -6.23
CA LEU A 90 19.13 8.48 -7.03
C LEU A 90 18.31 7.41 -7.76
N LEU A 91 18.20 6.22 -7.18
CA LEU A 91 17.46 5.12 -7.78
C LEU A 91 15.96 5.36 -7.72
N ASN A 92 15.24 4.86 -8.72
CA ASN A 92 13.79 4.79 -8.71
C ASN A 92 13.33 3.42 -8.21
N TYR A 93 12.35 3.41 -7.31
CA TYR A 93 11.83 2.20 -6.68
C TYR A 93 10.36 2.36 -6.33
N ASP A 94 9.71 1.23 -6.03
CA ASP A 94 8.31 1.16 -5.60
C ASP A 94 8.25 0.65 -4.16
N ILE A 95 7.30 1.15 -3.36
CA ILE A 95 7.27 1.01 -1.90
C ILE A 95 5.98 0.33 -1.45
N GLY A 96 6.13 -0.66 -0.57
CA GLY A 96 5.07 -1.16 0.29
C GLY A 96 4.07 -2.08 -0.38
N ILE A 97 2.94 -2.29 0.29
CA ILE A 97 1.94 -3.32 -0.03
C ILE A 97 1.36 -3.23 -1.45
N CYS A 98 1.19 -2.02 -1.99
CA CYS A 98 0.64 -1.78 -3.33
C CYS A 98 1.67 -1.18 -4.29
N GLN A 99 2.96 -1.19 -3.93
CA GLN A 99 4.10 -0.78 -4.74
C GLN A 99 3.94 0.63 -5.33
N ILE A 100 3.81 1.61 -4.44
CA ILE A 100 3.72 3.01 -4.84
C ILE A 100 5.09 3.53 -5.26
N ASN A 101 5.20 4.02 -6.51
CA ASN A 101 6.47 4.53 -7.02
C ASN A 101 6.91 5.81 -6.28
N LYS A 102 8.20 5.89 -5.93
CA LYS A 102 8.78 7.02 -5.17
C LYS A 102 8.56 8.39 -5.82
N GLN A 103 8.37 8.47 -7.14
CA GLN A 103 8.06 9.74 -7.80
C GLN A 103 6.74 10.38 -7.34
N HIS A 104 5.83 9.60 -6.72
CA HIS A 104 4.61 10.11 -6.12
C HIS A 104 4.84 10.82 -4.78
N LEU A 105 5.94 10.53 -4.04
CA LEU A 105 6.24 11.10 -2.73
C LEU A 105 6.21 12.63 -2.75
N LYS A 106 6.96 13.25 -3.66
CA LYS A 106 7.01 14.72 -3.77
C LYS A 106 5.64 15.34 -4.04
N ARG A 107 4.83 14.70 -4.89
CA ARG A 107 3.49 15.19 -5.25
C ARG A 107 2.50 15.03 -4.11
N LEU A 108 2.68 14.02 -3.28
CA LEU A 108 1.77 13.68 -2.18
C LEU A 108 2.26 14.21 -0.82
N HIS A 109 3.47 14.81 -0.80
CA HIS A 109 4.12 15.32 0.42
C HIS A 109 4.31 14.21 1.47
N PHE A 110 4.75 13.02 1.04
CA PHE A 110 5.08 11.89 1.91
C PHE A 110 6.58 11.63 1.94
N ASP A 111 7.05 11.06 3.04
CA ASP A 111 8.37 10.48 3.19
C ASP A 111 8.35 8.97 2.86
N ASN A 112 9.52 8.37 2.69
CA ASN A 112 9.66 6.93 2.42
C ASN A 112 9.00 6.07 3.50
N GLU A 113 9.22 6.41 4.77
CA GLU A 113 8.69 5.70 5.92
C GLU A 113 7.16 5.69 5.96
N GLU A 114 6.53 6.81 5.63
CA GLU A 114 5.07 6.94 5.61
C GLU A 114 4.42 5.97 4.62
N LEU A 115 5.04 5.74 3.45
CA LEU A 115 4.54 4.77 2.47
C LEU A 115 4.78 3.30 2.85
N LEU A 116 5.52 3.02 3.91
CA LEU A 116 5.60 1.69 4.51
C LEU A 116 4.42 1.43 5.47
N ASP A 117 3.70 2.48 5.89
CA ASP A 117 2.42 2.29 6.57
C ASP A 117 1.39 1.67 5.62
N ARG A 118 0.86 0.54 6.04
CA ARG A 118 -0.03 -0.29 5.24
C ARG A 118 -1.32 0.44 4.85
N GLU A 119 -1.92 1.16 5.79
CA GLU A 119 -3.19 1.86 5.56
C GLU A 119 -2.99 3.06 4.62
N LEU A 120 -1.92 3.83 4.81
CA LEU A 120 -1.58 4.97 3.96
C LEU A 120 -1.20 4.51 2.54
N ASN A 121 -0.49 3.40 2.41
CA ASN A 121 -0.11 2.85 1.11
C ASN A 121 -1.33 2.39 0.30
N ILE A 122 -2.30 1.71 0.95
CA ILE A 122 -3.57 1.29 0.34
C ILE A 122 -4.43 2.52 -0.02
N ASP A 123 -4.52 3.52 0.87
CA ASP A 123 -5.23 4.79 0.59
C ASP A 123 -4.66 5.48 -0.65
N THR A 124 -3.34 5.55 -0.74
CA THR A 124 -2.62 6.13 -1.88
C THR A 124 -2.87 5.35 -3.17
N ALA A 125 -2.85 4.02 -3.11
CA ALA A 125 -3.15 3.15 -4.25
C ALA A 125 -4.59 3.36 -4.76
N ALA A 126 -5.56 3.44 -3.84
CA ALA A 126 -6.97 3.70 -4.18
C ALA A 126 -7.13 5.07 -4.89
N LYS A 127 -6.47 6.10 -4.39
CA LYS A 127 -6.46 7.45 -4.98
C LYS A 127 -5.85 7.46 -6.38
N ILE A 128 -4.73 6.78 -6.58
CA ILE A 128 -4.08 6.64 -7.89
C ILE A 128 -4.99 5.86 -8.85
N TYR A 129 -5.58 4.76 -8.41
CA TYR A 129 -6.47 3.95 -9.23
C TYR A 129 -7.74 4.71 -9.63
N LYS A 130 -8.38 5.45 -8.70
CA LYS A 130 -9.52 6.33 -9.01
C LYS A 130 -9.17 7.39 -10.04
N TYR A 131 -8.02 8.05 -9.88
CA TYR A 131 -7.53 9.02 -10.86
C TYR A 131 -7.38 8.40 -12.26
N ASN A 132 -6.81 7.19 -12.33
CA ASN A 132 -6.62 6.47 -13.59
C ASN A 132 -7.97 6.07 -14.21
N LEU A 133 -8.96 5.64 -13.41
CA LEU A 133 -10.32 5.37 -13.89
C LEU A 133 -10.93 6.61 -14.55
N GLY A 134 -10.82 7.78 -13.92
CA GLY A 134 -11.27 9.03 -14.51
C GLY A 134 -10.59 9.37 -15.85
N LYS A 135 -9.25 9.16 -15.93
CA LYS A 135 -8.49 9.37 -17.17
C LYS A 135 -8.84 8.37 -18.27
N CYS A 136 -9.36 7.22 -17.90
CA CYS A 136 -9.72 6.12 -18.79
C CYS A 136 -11.24 6.02 -19.05
N HIS A 137 -12.04 7.03 -18.70
CA HIS A 137 -13.50 6.97 -18.85
C HIS A 137 -14.13 5.72 -18.21
N ASN A 138 -13.61 5.33 -17.03
CA ASN A 138 -13.97 4.14 -16.25
C ASN A 138 -13.62 2.78 -16.90
N GLU A 139 -12.81 2.78 -17.95
CA GLU A 139 -12.27 1.58 -18.56
C GLU A 139 -11.24 0.92 -17.64
N ILE A 140 -11.60 -0.23 -17.02
CA ILE A 140 -10.78 -0.89 -15.99
C ILE A 140 -9.42 -1.34 -16.52
N ILE A 141 -9.37 -1.94 -17.72
CA ILE A 141 -8.11 -2.44 -18.31
C ILE A 141 -7.17 -1.26 -18.59
N CYS A 142 -7.69 -0.14 -19.06
CA CYS A 142 -6.94 1.08 -19.28
C CYS A 142 -6.39 1.63 -17.95
N ALA A 143 -7.22 1.72 -16.91
CA ALA A 143 -6.82 2.24 -15.61
C ALA A 143 -5.74 1.40 -14.93
N LEU A 144 -5.87 0.08 -15.00
CA LEU A 144 -4.86 -0.87 -14.51
C LEU A 144 -3.57 -0.84 -15.34
N SER A 145 -3.67 -0.64 -16.67
CA SER A 145 -2.49 -0.43 -17.52
C SER A 145 -1.73 0.82 -17.09
N MET A 146 -2.45 1.92 -16.83
CA MET A 146 -1.86 3.16 -16.32
C MET A 146 -1.24 2.99 -14.94
N TYR A 147 -1.87 2.21 -14.06
CA TYR A 147 -1.31 1.95 -12.72
C TYR A 147 0.09 1.35 -12.81
N ASN A 148 0.27 0.34 -13.64
CA ASN A 148 1.54 -0.38 -13.78
C ASN A 148 2.58 0.35 -14.64
N THR A 149 2.17 1.06 -15.70
CA THR A 149 3.11 1.59 -16.70
C THR A 149 3.07 3.12 -16.85
N GLY A 150 2.10 3.79 -16.28
CA GLY A 150 1.79 5.20 -16.56
C GLY A 150 1.09 5.45 -17.90
N TYR A 151 0.90 4.42 -18.76
CA TYR A 151 0.36 4.57 -20.11
C TYR A 151 -0.95 3.79 -20.30
N LYS A 152 -1.95 4.43 -20.96
CA LYS A 152 -3.30 3.87 -21.18
C LYS A 152 -3.31 2.57 -21.98
N ASN A 153 -2.48 2.47 -23.02
CA ASN A 153 -2.53 1.41 -24.03
C ASN A 153 -1.26 0.57 -24.14
N SER A 154 -0.49 0.47 -23.06
CA SER A 154 0.71 -0.36 -23.03
C SER A 154 0.38 -1.84 -23.15
N THR A 155 1.08 -2.58 -24.01
CA THR A 155 0.95 -4.05 -24.09
C THR A 155 1.31 -4.73 -22.78
N ILE A 156 2.35 -4.22 -22.08
CA ILE A 156 2.76 -4.70 -20.76
C ILE A 156 1.65 -4.42 -19.75
N GLY A 157 1.12 -3.19 -19.73
CA GLY A 157 0.04 -2.79 -18.85
C GLY A 157 -1.25 -3.59 -19.07
N LYS A 158 -1.60 -3.95 -20.32
CA LYS A 158 -2.73 -4.83 -20.61
C LYS A 158 -2.53 -6.26 -20.08
N LYS A 159 -1.30 -6.79 -20.14
CA LYS A 159 -0.97 -8.11 -19.53
C LYS A 159 -1.10 -8.04 -18.02
N TYR A 160 -0.60 -6.96 -17.40
CA TYR A 160 -0.77 -6.70 -15.97
C TYR A 160 -2.25 -6.62 -15.58
N ALA A 161 -3.06 -5.82 -16.30
CA ALA A 161 -4.49 -5.68 -16.04
C ALA A 161 -5.21 -7.05 -16.05
N LYS A 162 -4.92 -7.89 -17.04
CA LYS A 162 -5.47 -9.27 -17.09
C LYS A 162 -5.04 -10.13 -15.90
N LYS A 163 -3.80 -9.95 -15.39
CA LYS A 163 -3.32 -10.63 -14.17
C LYS A 163 -4.11 -10.18 -12.95
N VAL A 164 -4.29 -8.86 -12.76
CA VAL A 164 -5.06 -8.29 -11.65
C VAL A 164 -6.51 -8.78 -11.67
N LEU A 165 -7.18 -8.74 -12.82
CA LEU A 165 -8.57 -9.19 -12.94
C LEU A 165 -8.72 -10.68 -12.60
N ARG A 166 -7.81 -11.54 -13.06
CA ARG A 166 -7.81 -12.97 -12.69
C ARG A 166 -7.61 -13.19 -11.19
N VAL A 167 -6.78 -12.38 -10.54
CA VAL A 167 -6.60 -12.44 -9.07
C VAL A 167 -7.87 -11.97 -8.37
N ARG A 168 -8.45 -10.83 -8.79
CA ARG A 168 -9.70 -10.31 -8.26
C ARG A 168 -10.83 -11.35 -8.25
N ASP A 169 -10.98 -12.06 -9.36
CA ASP A 169 -12.07 -13.03 -9.55
C ASP A 169 -11.90 -14.32 -8.70
N ARG A 170 -10.74 -14.48 -8.05
CA ARG A 170 -10.40 -15.59 -7.13
C ARG A 170 -10.36 -15.18 -5.67
N LEU A 171 -10.59 -13.91 -5.34
CA LEU A 171 -10.66 -13.46 -3.96
C LEU A 171 -12.02 -13.87 -3.37
N ASP A 172 -12.02 -14.48 -2.19
CA ASP A 172 -13.21 -15.07 -1.55
C ASP A 172 -14.00 -14.07 -0.69
N TYR A 173 -13.73 -12.77 -0.75
CA TYR A 173 -14.39 -11.70 0.00
C TYR A 173 -14.86 -10.53 -0.87
#